data_5c06a094f34d97321e0476c4d1558622
#
_entry.id   5c06a094f34d97321e0476c4d1558622
#
_cell.length_a   1.000
_cell.length_b   1.000
_cell.length_c   1.000
_cell.angle_alpha   90.00
_cell.angle_beta   90.00
_cell.angle_gamma   90.00
#
_symmetry.space_group_name_H-M   'P 1'
#
loop_
_entity.id
_entity.type
_entity.pdbx_description
1 polymer ?
#
loop_
_entity_poly.entity_id
_entity_poly.type
_entity_poly.pdbx_seq_one_letter_code
_entity_poly.pdbx_strand_id
1 'polypeptide(L)'
;KGDYTGGTDYKDVFYGQATLDLTPYRCRLAARHREEIQLERPLAKIELITTDVIKYLNKLEQMKSVRPAGIEDFTVQLGYTGYFPTGFNVVSNRPNEAVTGIQFTSVPIIISNNEACLAFDYVLVNGTESSVTLEMVICNEKGQEVNWVSGVEVPVRRNRITTVRDAFLTR
;
A
#
# COMPACT_ATOMS: atom_id res chain seq x y z
N LYS A 1 6.18 -18.24 -8.51
CA LYS A 1 5.64 -17.08 -7.79
C LYS A 1 6.78 -16.08 -7.71
N GLY A 2 6.67 -14.93 -8.39
CA GLY A 2 7.63 -13.85 -8.22
C GLY A 2 7.44 -13.22 -6.84
N ASP A 3 8.53 -12.71 -6.26
CA ASP A 3 8.48 -12.01 -4.99
C ASP A 3 7.66 -10.72 -5.17
N TYR A 4 6.59 -10.59 -4.38
CA TYR A 4 5.83 -9.36 -4.36
C TYR A 4 6.62 -8.27 -3.62
N THR A 5 6.74 -7.12 -4.25
CA THR A 5 7.42 -5.97 -3.66
C THR A 5 6.38 -4.94 -3.24
N GLY A 6 6.14 -4.82 -1.94
CA GLY A 6 5.33 -3.75 -1.33
C GLY A 6 6.20 -2.58 -0.90
N GLY A 7 5.58 -1.53 -0.35
CA GLY A 7 6.31 -0.40 0.24
C GLY A 7 7.13 0.42 -0.74
N THR A 8 6.72 0.49 -2.01
CA THR A 8 7.46 1.22 -3.04
C THR A 8 6.55 2.12 -3.87
N ASP A 9 7.01 3.35 -4.12
CA ASP A 9 6.31 4.31 -4.97
C ASP A 9 6.43 3.98 -6.47
N TYR A 10 7.26 3.02 -6.88
CA TYR A 10 7.32 2.54 -8.28
C TYR A 10 6.03 1.90 -8.77
N LYS A 11 5.12 1.54 -7.87
CA LYS A 11 3.79 1.04 -8.21
C LYS A 11 2.79 2.13 -8.56
N ASP A 12 3.11 3.38 -8.29
CA ASP A 12 2.23 4.49 -8.57
C ASP A 12 2.15 4.74 -10.07
N VAL A 13 1.06 4.27 -10.68
CA VAL A 13 0.85 4.30 -12.12
C VAL A 13 -0.44 5.04 -12.47
N PHE A 14 -0.45 5.59 -13.67
CA PHE A 14 -1.60 6.27 -14.25
C PHE A 14 -1.96 5.63 -15.57
N TYR A 15 -3.22 5.69 -15.93
CA TYR A 15 -3.70 5.28 -17.24
C TYR A 15 -4.63 6.34 -17.81
N GLY A 16 -4.78 6.33 -19.13
CA GLY A 16 -5.75 7.15 -19.83
C GLY A 16 -6.04 6.52 -21.20
N GLN A 17 -7.23 6.80 -21.74
CA GLN A 17 -7.61 6.35 -23.06
C GLN A 17 -8.36 7.44 -23.80
N ALA A 18 -8.19 7.48 -25.11
CA ALA A 18 -8.97 8.32 -26.01
C ALA A 18 -9.37 7.52 -27.26
N THR A 19 -10.52 7.86 -27.81
CA THR A 19 -10.97 7.31 -29.08
C THR A 19 -10.86 8.41 -30.13
N LEU A 20 -10.09 8.17 -31.19
CA LEU A 20 -9.88 9.12 -32.25
C LEU A 20 -10.64 8.68 -33.50
N ASP A 21 -11.44 9.60 -34.08
CA ASP A 21 -11.98 9.41 -35.43
C ASP A 21 -10.95 9.89 -36.47
N LEU A 22 -10.35 8.96 -37.16
CA LEU A 22 -9.36 9.23 -38.21
C LEU A 22 -9.97 9.42 -39.59
N THR A 23 -11.29 9.29 -39.73
CA THR A 23 -12.01 9.43 -41.01
C THR A 23 -11.73 10.78 -41.71
N PRO A 24 -11.71 11.93 -41.01
CA PRO A 24 -11.40 13.22 -41.62
C PRO A 24 -10.00 13.36 -42.20
N TYR A 25 -9.08 12.46 -41.79
CA TYR A 25 -7.65 12.54 -42.14
C TYR A 25 -7.23 11.62 -43.30
N ARG A 26 -8.15 10.80 -43.82
CA ARG A 26 -7.83 9.81 -44.88
C ARG A 26 -7.18 10.40 -46.14
N CYS A 27 -7.52 11.65 -46.48
CA CYS A 27 -7.05 12.29 -47.70
C CYS A 27 -6.14 13.51 -47.44
N ARG A 28 -5.67 13.73 -46.23
CA ARG A 28 -4.88 14.91 -45.86
C ARG A 28 -3.53 14.51 -45.32
N LEU A 29 -2.49 14.56 -46.14
CA LEU A 29 -1.12 14.19 -45.79
C LEU A 29 -0.46 15.10 -44.72
N ALA A 30 -0.96 16.31 -44.51
CA ALA A 30 -0.38 17.30 -43.61
C ALA A 30 -1.31 17.71 -42.45
N ALA A 31 -2.38 16.97 -42.19
CA ALA A 31 -3.28 17.27 -41.10
C ALA A 31 -2.62 16.93 -39.74
N ARG A 32 -2.70 17.86 -38.79
CA ARG A 32 -2.28 17.66 -37.41
C ARG A 32 -3.52 17.56 -36.55
N HIS A 33 -3.53 16.55 -35.68
CA HIS A 33 -4.54 16.40 -34.63
C HIS A 33 -3.86 16.63 -33.27
N ARG A 34 -4.56 17.30 -32.37
CA ARG A 34 -4.16 17.45 -30.97
C ARG A 34 -5.29 16.87 -30.13
N GLU A 35 -4.92 15.96 -29.28
CA GLU A 35 -5.84 15.34 -28.32
C GLU A 35 -5.33 15.54 -26.90
N GLU A 36 -6.22 15.76 -25.96
CA GLU A 36 -5.91 15.81 -24.53
C GLU A 36 -6.44 14.53 -23.88
N ILE A 37 -5.54 13.79 -23.26
CA ILE A 37 -5.89 12.56 -22.54
C ILE A 37 -5.78 12.83 -21.05
N GLN A 38 -6.90 12.71 -20.35
CA GLN A 38 -6.89 12.77 -18.89
C GLN A 38 -6.36 11.45 -18.32
N LEU A 39 -5.35 11.56 -17.47
CA LEU A 39 -4.79 10.41 -16.75
C LEU A 39 -5.47 10.24 -15.41
N GLU A 40 -5.82 9.00 -15.09
CA GLU A 40 -6.43 8.60 -13.83
C GLU A 40 -5.54 7.60 -13.11
N ARG A 41 -5.53 7.64 -11.77
CA ARG A 41 -4.84 6.65 -10.96
C ARG A 41 -5.82 5.52 -10.60
N PRO A 42 -5.60 4.28 -11.08
CA PRO A 42 -6.46 3.12 -10.76
C PRO A 42 -6.22 2.57 -9.36
N LEU A 43 -5.21 3.08 -8.68
CA LEU A 43 -4.71 2.63 -7.38
C LEU A 43 -5.24 3.49 -6.24
N ALA A 44 -5.27 2.86 -5.05
CA ALA A 44 -5.27 3.54 -3.76
C ALA A 44 -3.93 3.31 -3.07
N LYS A 45 -3.46 4.26 -2.28
CA LYS A 45 -2.36 4.07 -1.33
C LYS A 45 -2.94 3.75 0.04
N ILE A 46 -2.40 2.76 0.72
CA ILE A 46 -2.70 2.46 2.12
C ILE A 46 -1.44 2.73 2.96
N GLU A 47 -1.63 3.26 4.17
CA GLU A 47 -0.57 3.51 5.13
C GLU A 47 -1.01 3.03 6.50
N LEU A 48 -0.15 2.24 7.16
CA LEU A 48 -0.38 1.74 8.52
C LEU A 48 0.54 2.47 9.47
N ILE A 49 -0.02 3.32 10.33
CA ILE A 49 0.74 4.18 11.24
C ILE A 49 0.47 3.74 12.67
N THR A 50 1.53 3.35 13.38
CA THR A 50 1.46 3.15 14.82
C THR A 50 1.56 4.48 15.56
N THR A 51 0.82 4.61 16.67
CA THR A 51 0.71 5.85 17.47
C THR A 51 1.17 5.67 18.92
N ASP A 52 1.89 4.59 19.21
CA ASP A 52 2.20 4.16 20.58
C ASP A 52 3.68 3.80 20.79
N VAL A 53 4.58 4.38 19.99
CA VAL A 53 6.03 4.13 20.07
C VAL A 53 6.55 4.44 21.48
N ILE A 54 6.23 5.60 22.06
CA ILE A 54 6.67 5.99 23.40
C ILE A 54 6.15 4.99 24.44
N LYS A 55 4.87 4.62 24.35
CA LYS A 55 4.25 3.67 25.29
C LYS A 55 4.95 2.31 25.25
N TYR A 56 5.27 1.83 24.04
CA TYR A 56 5.99 0.59 23.85
C TYR A 56 7.40 0.66 24.44
N LEU A 57 8.18 1.70 24.15
CA LEU A 57 9.53 1.88 24.67
C LEU A 57 9.55 1.98 26.19
N ASN A 58 8.60 2.72 26.80
CA ASN A 58 8.47 2.83 28.25
C ASN A 58 8.14 1.46 28.89
N LYS A 59 7.31 0.63 28.25
CA LYS A 59 7.01 -0.73 28.72
C LYS A 59 8.27 -1.60 28.75
N LEU A 60 9.14 -1.50 27.73
CA LEU A 60 10.41 -2.23 27.70
C LEU A 60 11.36 -1.77 28.80
N GLU A 61 11.46 -0.47 29.07
CA GLU A 61 12.27 0.06 30.18
C GLU A 61 11.83 -0.50 31.56
N GLN A 62 10.52 -0.54 31.79
CA GLN A 62 9.95 -1.10 33.03
C GLN A 62 10.26 -2.59 33.21
N MET A 63 10.35 -3.34 32.11
CA MET A 63 10.72 -4.77 32.12
C MET A 63 12.23 -5.01 32.32
N LYS A 64 13.03 -3.97 32.56
CA LYS A 64 14.50 -4.04 32.65
C LYS A 64 15.15 -4.68 31.42
N SER A 65 14.47 -4.68 30.30
CA SER A 65 15.03 -5.07 29.03
C SER A 65 16.00 -4.00 28.55
N VAL A 66 17.01 -4.38 27.81
CA VAL A 66 17.87 -3.39 27.12
C VAL A 66 16.95 -2.63 26.17
N ARG A 67 16.86 -1.31 26.37
CA ARG A 67 16.05 -0.46 25.53
C ARG A 67 16.60 -0.52 24.09
N PRO A 68 15.82 -0.92 23.10
CA PRO A 68 16.24 -0.76 21.71
C PRO A 68 16.50 0.72 21.44
N ALA A 69 17.44 1.03 20.57
CA ALA A 69 17.77 2.40 20.18
C ALA A 69 16.53 3.14 19.60
N GLY A 70 15.61 2.39 19.02
CA GLY A 70 14.33 2.85 18.48
C GLY A 70 13.58 1.66 17.87
N ILE A 71 12.66 1.94 16.97
CA ILE A 71 11.93 0.93 16.19
C ILE A 71 12.37 0.91 14.72
N GLU A 72 13.43 1.64 14.38
CA GLU A 72 13.98 1.75 13.02
C GLU A 72 14.52 0.42 12.50
N ASP A 73 15.01 -0.43 13.42
CA ASP A 73 15.54 -1.75 13.10
C ASP A 73 14.48 -2.86 13.16
N PHE A 74 13.21 -2.49 13.38
CA PHE A 74 12.12 -3.45 13.36
C PHE A 74 11.81 -3.88 11.93
N THR A 75 11.23 -5.05 11.81
CA THR A 75 10.68 -5.55 10.55
C THR A 75 9.20 -5.80 10.69
N VAL A 76 8.46 -5.45 9.66
CA VAL A 76 7.01 -5.63 9.60
C VAL A 76 6.69 -6.49 8.40
N GLN A 77 6.17 -7.69 8.65
CA GLN A 77 5.65 -8.54 7.59
C GLN A 77 4.16 -8.24 7.43
N LEU A 78 3.80 -7.68 6.28
CA LEU A 78 2.41 -7.40 5.91
C LEU A 78 1.90 -8.46 4.95
N GLY A 79 0.74 -9.02 5.25
CA GLY A 79 0.05 -10.00 4.42
C GLY A 79 -1.36 -9.56 4.04
N TYR A 80 -1.80 -9.93 2.84
CA TYR A 80 -3.19 -9.78 2.39
C TYR A 80 -3.90 -11.13 2.56
N THR A 81 -4.96 -11.16 3.37
CA THR A 81 -5.66 -12.41 3.73
C THR A 81 -6.72 -12.84 2.73
N GLY A 82 -7.03 -11.99 1.75
CA GLY A 82 -8.00 -12.24 0.69
C GLY A 82 -7.39 -12.31 -0.70
N TYR A 83 -8.24 -12.15 -1.70
CA TYR A 83 -7.81 -11.97 -3.08
C TYR A 83 -7.21 -10.59 -3.27
N PHE A 84 -5.98 -10.55 -3.76
CA PHE A 84 -5.25 -9.32 -4.04
C PHE A 84 -5.16 -9.10 -5.55
N PRO A 85 -5.61 -7.95 -6.09
CA PRO A 85 -5.56 -7.66 -7.52
C PRO A 85 -4.12 -7.38 -7.98
N THR A 86 -3.65 -8.10 -9.01
CA THR A 86 -2.29 -8.00 -9.54
C THR A 86 -2.21 -7.51 -10.97
N GLY A 87 -3.29 -7.61 -11.72
CA GLY A 87 -3.38 -7.13 -13.10
C GLY A 87 -4.45 -6.06 -13.28
N PHE A 88 -4.27 -5.20 -14.28
CA PHE A 88 -5.23 -4.17 -14.63
C PHE A 88 -5.49 -4.16 -16.14
N ASN A 89 -6.76 -4.32 -16.52
CA ASN A 89 -7.19 -4.21 -17.90
C ASN A 89 -7.56 -2.75 -18.21
N VAL A 90 -6.73 -2.11 -19.02
CA VAL A 90 -6.86 -0.69 -19.38
C VAL A 90 -8.15 -0.43 -20.17
N VAL A 91 -8.55 -1.37 -21.03
CA VAL A 91 -9.75 -1.21 -21.89
C VAL A 91 -11.03 -1.26 -21.09
N SER A 92 -11.14 -2.22 -20.15
CA SER A 92 -12.33 -2.34 -19.28
C SER A 92 -12.25 -1.48 -18.02
N ASN A 93 -11.12 -0.82 -17.77
CA ASN A 93 -10.86 0.01 -16.59
C ASN A 93 -11.11 -0.75 -15.27
N ARG A 94 -10.65 -2.01 -15.19
CA ARG A 94 -10.86 -2.88 -14.01
C ARG A 94 -9.66 -3.79 -13.78
N PRO A 95 -9.43 -4.20 -12.52
CA PRO A 95 -8.57 -5.33 -12.24
C PRO A 95 -9.07 -6.59 -12.96
N ASN A 96 -8.15 -7.38 -13.51
CA ASN A 96 -8.47 -8.58 -14.29
C ASN A 96 -7.80 -9.86 -13.78
N GLU A 97 -6.90 -9.73 -12.83
CA GLU A 97 -6.19 -10.84 -12.19
C GLU A 97 -6.19 -10.64 -10.69
N ALA A 98 -6.26 -11.74 -9.95
CA ALA A 98 -6.15 -11.73 -8.50
C ALA A 98 -5.44 -12.98 -8.01
N VAL A 99 -4.66 -12.83 -6.96
CA VAL A 99 -3.93 -13.90 -6.30
C VAL A 99 -4.18 -13.86 -4.80
N THR A 100 -3.85 -14.95 -4.10
CA THR A 100 -3.92 -15.07 -2.65
C THR A 100 -2.53 -15.29 -2.06
N GLY A 101 -2.36 -15.01 -0.77
CA GLY A 101 -1.11 -15.22 -0.05
C GLY A 101 -0.02 -14.23 -0.45
N ILE A 102 -0.40 -13.02 -0.82
CA ILE A 102 0.54 -11.91 -1.04
C ILE A 102 1.02 -11.41 0.31
N GLN A 103 2.33 -11.33 0.44
CA GLN A 103 3.00 -10.76 1.62
C GLN A 103 4.30 -10.07 1.21
N PHE A 104 4.72 -9.11 2.02
CA PHE A 104 6.01 -8.44 1.87
C PHE A 104 6.54 -7.95 3.22
N THR A 105 7.83 -7.66 3.27
CA THR A 105 8.47 -7.10 4.46
C THR A 105 8.72 -5.62 4.27
N SER A 106 8.44 -4.84 5.31
CA SER A 106 8.68 -3.41 5.40
C SER A 106 9.55 -3.10 6.62
N VAL A 107 10.21 -1.95 6.57
CA VAL A 107 10.94 -1.37 7.71
C VAL A 107 10.18 -0.10 8.12
N PRO A 108 9.94 0.13 9.42
CA PRO A 108 9.24 1.32 9.89
C PRO A 108 9.93 2.62 9.50
N ILE A 109 9.15 3.60 9.08
CA ILE A 109 9.60 4.96 8.80
C ILE A 109 9.12 5.87 9.92
N ILE A 110 10.03 6.47 10.67
CA ILE A 110 9.71 7.34 11.79
C ILE A 110 9.07 8.63 11.27
N ILE A 111 7.90 8.95 11.81
CA ILE A 111 7.16 10.20 11.51
C ILE A 111 7.39 11.22 12.65
N SER A 112 7.33 10.75 13.89
CA SER A 112 7.56 11.56 15.09
C SER A 112 8.04 10.67 16.23
N ASN A 113 8.29 11.26 17.40
CA ASN A 113 8.69 10.50 18.59
C ASN A 113 7.69 9.41 18.99
N ASN A 114 6.42 9.56 18.64
CA ASN A 114 5.36 8.61 19.01
C ASN A 114 4.69 7.91 17.84
N GLU A 115 5.00 8.30 16.60
CA GLU A 115 4.37 7.75 15.41
C GLU A 115 5.40 7.24 14.42
N ALA A 116 5.10 6.09 13.81
CA ALA A 116 5.86 5.55 12.70
C ALA A 116 4.93 4.90 11.68
N CYS A 117 5.24 5.06 10.39
CA CYS A 117 4.64 4.28 9.33
C CYS A 117 5.27 2.90 9.32
N LEU A 118 4.51 1.89 9.71
CA LEU A 118 4.96 0.50 9.77
C LEU A 118 5.07 -0.12 8.38
N ALA A 119 4.11 0.20 7.53
CA ALA A 119 4.11 -0.24 6.14
C ALA A 119 3.18 0.64 5.30
N PHE A 120 3.45 0.73 4.00
CA PHE A 120 2.53 1.27 3.01
C PHE A 120 2.52 0.41 1.75
N ASP A 121 1.46 0.50 0.96
CA ASP A 121 1.39 -0.17 -0.33
C ASP A 121 0.38 0.49 -1.27
N TYR A 122 0.47 0.16 -2.56
CA TYR A 122 -0.48 0.57 -3.59
C TYR A 122 -1.31 -0.62 -4.04
N VAL A 123 -2.62 -0.46 -4.02
CA VAL A 123 -3.60 -1.50 -4.33
C VAL A 123 -4.48 -1.09 -5.49
N LEU A 124 -4.64 -1.95 -6.48
CA LEU A 124 -5.59 -1.76 -7.57
C LEU A 124 -7.03 -1.83 -7.02
N VAL A 125 -7.83 -0.80 -7.33
CA VAL A 125 -9.20 -0.69 -6.80
C VAL A 125 -10.19 -1.18 -7.85
N ASN A 126 -11.06 -2.12 -7.45
CA ASN A 126 -12.12 -2.60 -8.31
C ASN A 126 -13.32 -1.63 -8.27
N GLY A 127 -13.58 -0.95 -9.39
CA GLY A 127 -14.56 0.12 -9.45
C GLY A 127 -14.00 1.44 -8.89
N THR A 128 -14.82 2.20 -8.16
CA THR A 128 -14.44 3.46 -7.51
C THR A 128 -13.88 3.25 -6.11
N GLU A 129 -14.40 2.24 -5.41
CA GLU A 129 -14.03 1.87 -4.04
C GLU A 129 -14.19 0.37 -3.82
N SER A 130 -13.39 -0.17 -2.93
CA SER A 130 -13.43 -1.57 -2.46
C SER A 130 -12.79 -1.66 -1.08
N SER A 131 -12.54 -2.85 -0.56
CA SER A 131 -11.76 -3.06 0.66
C SER A 131 -10.71 -4.14 0.48
N VAL A 132 -9.69 -4.11 1.31
CA VAL A 132 -8.70 -5.17 1.45
C VAL A 132 -8.59 -5.54 2.92
N THR A 133 -8.32 -6.82 3.21
CA THR A 133 -8.10 -7.29 4.57
C THR A 133 -6.64 -7.64 4.75
N LEU A 134 -6.05 -7.12 5.81
CA LEU A 134 -4.64 -7.22 6.12
C LEU A 134 -4.39 -8.00 7.41
N GLU A 135 -3.23 -8.63 7.46
CA GLU A 135 -2.59 -9.08 8.68
C GLU A 135 -1.16 -8.55 8.74
N MET A 136 -0.64 -8.39 9.93
CA MET A 136 0.68 -7.79 10.14
C MET A 136 1.37 -8.47 11.32
N VAL A 137 2.63 -8.88 11.12
CA VAL A 137 3.53 -9.36 12.16
C VAL A 137 4.64 -8.34 12.33
N ILE A 138 4.79 -7.82 13.54
CA ILE A 138 5.84 -6.85 13.87
C ILE A 138 6.91 -7.57 14.67
N CYS A 139 8.16 -7.53 14.19
CA CYS A 139 9.30 -8.13 14.86
C CYS A 139 10.32 -7.06 15.26
N ASN A 140 10.98 -7.26 16.40
CA ASN A 140 12.07 -6.40 16.86
C ASN A 140 13.37 -6.68 16.07
N GLU A 141 14.44 -5.95 16.41
CA GLU A 141 15.78 -6.09 15.82
C GLU A 141 16.41 -7.49 15.94
N LYS A 142 15.88 -8.33 16.85
CA LYS A 142 16.30 -9.72 17.04
C LYS A 142 15.43 -10.72 16.29
N GLY A 143 14.45 -10.24 15.53
CA GLY A 143 13.48 -11.07 14.84
C GLY A 143 12.43 -11.70 15.77
N GLN A 144 12.31 -11.23 17.01
CA GLN A 144 11.29 -11.70 17.93
C GLN A 144 9.99 -10.95 17.68
N GLU A 145 8.88 -11.68 17.67
CA GLU A 145 7.55 -11.10 17.51
C GLU A 145 7.23 -10.14 18.67
N VAL A 146 6.91 -8.91 18.32
CA VAL A 146 6.44 -7.86 19.23
C VAL A 146 4.93 -7.92 19.32
N ASN A 147 4.27 -8.00 18.17
CA ASN A 147 2.82 -8.09 18.07
C ASN A 147 2.40 -8.71 16.75
N TRP A 148 1.22 -9.35 16.75
CA TRP A 148 0.52 -9.83 15.58
C TRP A 148 -0.88 -9.22 15.54
N VAL A 149 -1.19 -8.58 14.42
CA VAL A 149 -2.48 -7.94 14.19
C VAL A 149 -3.11 -8.57 12.95
N SER A 150 -4.35 -9.03 13.08
CA SER A 150 -5.07 -9.68 11.98
C SER A 150 -6.46 -9.08 11.78
N GLY A 151 -7.04 -9.31 10.59
CA GLY A 151 -8.40 -8.90 10.28
C GLY A 151 -8.59 -7.39 10.17
N VAL A 152 -7.54 -6.65 9.84
CA VAL A 152 -7.65 -5.20 9.59
C VAL A 152 -8.30 -4.99 8.23
N GLU A 153 -9.55 -4.58 8.21
CA GLU A 153 -10.25 -4.21 6.98
C GLU A 153 -9.97 -2.75 6.64
N VAL A 154 -9.42 -2.50 5.46
CA VAL A 154 -9.04 -1.17 4.99
C VAL A 154 -9.88 -0.82 3.76
N PRO A 155 -10.76 0.19 3.86
CA PRO A 155 -11.45 0.71 2.69
C PRO A 155 -10.46 1.42 1.77
N VAL A 156 -10.54 1.13 0.48
CA VAL A 156 -9.67 1.72 -0.54
C VAL A 156 -10.49 2.36 -1.63
N ARG A 157 -10.09 3.56 -2.03
CA ARG A 157 -10.73 4.34 -3.07
C ARG A 157 -9.70 4.84 -4.06
N ARG A 158 -10.00 4.76 -5.36
CA ARG A 158 -9.11 5.25 -6.42
C ARG A 158 -8.63 6.65 -6.17
N ASN A 159 -7.34 6.86 -6.43
CA ASN A 159 -6.67 8.16 -6.28
C ASN A 159 -6.78 8.75 -4.86
N ARG A 160 -6.84 7.91 -3.84
CA ARG A 160 -6.89 8.31 -2.43
C ARG A 160 -5.86 7.55 -1.62
N ILE A 161 -5.48 8.17 -0.51
CA ILE A 161 -4.67 7.55 0.54
C ILE A 161 -5.61 7.21 1.69
N THR A 162 -5.59 5.97 2.13
CA THR A 162 -6.23 5.54 3.37
C THR A 162 -5.16 5.32 4.41
N THR A 163 -5.17 6.11 5.47
CA THR A 163 -4.24 5.98 6.59
C THR A 163 -4.97 5.34 7.77
N VAL A 164 -4.51 4.16 8.19
CA VAL A 164 -4.98 3.48 9.39
C VAL A 164 -4.03 3.82 10.52
N ARG A 165 -4.55 4.43 11.59
CA ARG A 165 -3.79 4.83 12.78
C ARG A 165 -4.30 4.05 13.98
N ASP A 166 -3.41 3.31 14.65
CA ASP A 166 -3.75 2.54 15.86
C ASP A 166 -2.49 2.31 16.72
N ALA A 167 -2.69 1.77 17.92
CA ALA A 167 -1.64 1.36 18.84
C ALA A 167 -1.10 -0.05 18.49
N PHE A 168 -0.48 -0.19 17.33
CA PHE A 168 -0.05 -1.49 16.78
C PHE A 168 1.06 -2.18 17.56
N LEU A 169 1.84 -1.48 18.39
CA LEU A 169 2.94 -2.06 19.17
C LEU A 169 2.49 -2.60 20.54
N THR A 170 1.39 -2.07 21.10
CA THR A 170 0.97 -2.41 22.48
C THR A 170 -0.46 -2.95 22.59
N ARG A 171 -1.12 -3.18 21.44
CA ARG A 171 -2.49 -3.68 21.39
C ARG A 171 -2.61 -5.13 21.89
#